data_e90835e83e8a6ca031c74baaf5a21d11
#
_entry.id   e90835e83e8a6ca031c74baaf5a21d11
#
_cell.length_a   1.000
_cell.length_b   1.000
_cell.length_c   1.000
_cell.angle_alpha   90.00
_cell.angle_beta   90.00
_cell.angle_gamma   90.00
#
_symmetry.space_group_name_H-M   'P 1'
#
loop_
_entity.id
_entity.type
_entity.pdbx_description
1 polymer ?
#
loop_
_entity_poly.entity_id
_entity_poly.type
_entity_poly.pdbx_seq_one_letter_code
_entity_poly.pdbx_strand_id
1 'polypeptide(L)'
;MTRPDGLAWPWRGARSSLAALAHELGQHDVQVSAVRAYPTVGLLLLPCGIAVWCYARMLSWQNDGQTMTWPAADAYGAARRLAQTVRQGR
;
A
#
# COMPACT_ATOMS: atom_id res chain seq x y z
N MET A 1 -12.82 26.18 -3.97
CA MET A 1 -12.47 25.74 -4.16
C MET A 1 -12.17 25.05 -4.13
N THR A 2 -12.10 24.78 -4.21
CA THR A 2 -11.69 24.03 -4.30
C THR A 2 -11.22 23.40 -4.20
N ARG A 3 -11.23 23.42 -4.11
CA ARG A 3 -10.61 22.72 -4.04
C ARG A 3 -10.03 22.16 -4.07
N PRO A 4 -9.88 22.26 -3.86
CA PRO A 4 -9.16 21.51 -4.07
C PRO A 4 -9.12 20.67 -3.88
N ASP A 5 -9.41 20.72 -3.56
CA ASP A 5 -9.30 19.84 -3.47
C ASP A 5 -9.23 19.13 -3.86
N GLY A 6 -9.50 19.35 -4.10
CA GLY A 6 -9.19 18.69 -4.54
C GLY A 6 -8.84 18.38 -5.04
N LEU A 7 -8.61 18.72 -5.05
CA LEU A 7 -8.06 18.48 -5.60
C LEU A 7 -7.72 17.93 -5.53
N ALA A 8 -7.92 17.97 -4.89
CA ALA A 8 -7.53 17.42 -4.88
C ALA A 8 -7.39 16.75 -5.21
N TRP A 9 -7.44 16.64 -4.96
CA TRP A 9 -7.15 15.90 -5.75
C TRP A 9 -7.18 14.60 -5.80
N PRO A 10 -7.11 14.03 -6.44
CA PRO A 10 -7.31 12.59 -6.48
C PRO A 10 -6.36 11.83 -5.58
N TRP A 11 -5.20 12.36 -5.35
CA TRP A 11 -4.28 11.79 -4.37
C TRP A 11 -4.73 12.20 -2.97
N ARG A 12 -5.26 11.24 -2.24
CA ARG A 12 -5.80 11.49 -0.91
C ARG A 12 -4.75 11.30 0.18
N GLY A 13 -3.52 11.07 -0.24
CA GLY A 13 -2.43 10.89 0.68
C GLY A 13 -2.18 9.44 1.02
N ALA A 14 -1.06 9.20 1.70
CA ALA A 14 -0.62 7.85 2.01
C ALA A 14 -1.62 7.12 2.91
N ARG A 15 -2.26 7.84 3.83
CA ARG A 15 -3.21 7.21 4.76
C ARG A 15 -4.36 6.54 4.02
N SER A 16 -4.99 7.25 3.10
CA SER A 16 -6.13 6.69 2.36
C SER A 16 -5.71 5.53 1.48
N SER A 17 -4.56 5.67 0.83
CA SER A 17 -4.05 4.61 -0.04
C SER A 17 -3.72 3.35 0.74
N LEU A 18 -3.09 3.50 1.90
CA LEU A 18 -2.75 2.35 2.73
C LEU A 18 -3.98 1.73 3.37
N ALA A 19 -4.99 2.54 3.71
CA ALA A 19 -6.23 2.00 4.24
C ALA A 19 -6.94 1.14 3.20
N ALA A 20 -6.97 1.60 1.95
CA ALA A 20 -7.55 0.82 0.87
C ALA A 20 -6.77 -0.46 0.64
N LEU A 21 -5.44 -0.38 0.67
CA LEU A 21 -4.61 -1.57 0.50
C LEU A 21 -4.83 -2.57 1.63
N ALA A 22 -4.90 -2.09 2.87
CA ALA A 22 -5.13 -2.96 4.01
C ALA A 22 -6.48 -3.68 3.90
N HIS A 23 -7.50 -2.96 3.44
CA HIS A 23 -8.81 -3.55 3.23
C HIS A 23 -8.74 -4.67 2.19
N GLU A 24 -8.08 -4.41 1.06
CA GLU A 24 -7.95 -5.41 0.00
C GLU A 24 -7.11 -6.60 0.45
N LEU A 25 -6.06 -6.37 1.23
CA LEU A 25 -5.27 -7.47 1.77
C LEU A 25 -6.11 -8.37 2.66
N GLY A 26 -7.04 -7.78 3.42
CA GLY A 26 -7.96 -8.57 4.23
C GLY A 26 -8.82 -9.52 3.41
N GLN A 27 -9.14 -9.11 2.17
CA GLN A 27 -9.91 -9.97 1.27
C GLN A 27 -9.12 -11.19 0.83
N HIS A 28 -7.79 -11.15 0.96
CA HIS A 28 -6.91 -12.26 0.62
C HIS A 28 -6.38 -12.97 1.86
N ASP A 29 -7.00 -12.74 3.02
CA ASP A 29 -6.60 -13.32 4.29
C ASP A 29 -5.17 -12.95 4.69
N VAL A 30 -4.74 -11.78 4.28
CA VAL A 30 -3.44 -11.25 4.67
C VAL A 30 -3.65 -10.20 5.76
N GLN A 31 -3.11 -10.47 6.94
CA GLN A 31 -3.24 -9.54 8.05
C GLN A 31 -2.18 -8.45 7.94
N VAL A 32 -2.55 -7.26 8.40
CA VAL A 32 -1.64 -6.13 8.45
C VAL A 32 -1.21 -5.94 9.90
N SER A 33 0.10 -5.90 10.13
CA SER A 33 0.63 -5.72 11.48
C SER A 33 0.51 -4.28 11.96
N ALA A 34 0.79 -3.34 11.09
CA ALA A 34 0.76 -1.93 11.46
C ALA A 34 0.66 -1.05 10.21
N VAL A 35 0.06 0.11 10.39
CA VAL A 35 0.02 1.14 9.36
C VAL A 35 0.45 2.44 10.01
N ARG A 36 1.41 3.13 9.39
CA ARG A 36 1.85 4.44 9.84
C ARG A 36 1.77 5.39 8.67
N ALA A 37 1.11 6.51 8.87
CA ALA A 37 0.92 7.47 7.79
C ALA A 37 1.40 8.84 8.24
N TYR A 38 2.26 9.42 7.44
CA TYR A 38 2.76 10.76 7.60
C TYR A 38 2.23 11.62 6.44
N PRO A 39 2.42 12.93 6.49
CA PRO A 39 1.81 13.77 5.43
C PRO A 39 2.18 13.37 4.00
N THR A 40 3.41 12.95 3.76
CA THR A 40 3.85 12.66 2.40
C THR A 40 4.26 11.22 2.16
N VAL A 41 4.34 10.42 3.21
CA VAL A 41 4.79 9.03 3.09
C VAL A 41 4.02 8.16 4.07
N GLY A 42 3.81 6.93 3.71
CA GLY A 42 3.18 5.97 4.59
C GLY A 42 3.89 4.64 4.56
N LEU A 43 3.64 3.83 5.56
CA LEU A 43 4.26 2.53 5.71
C LEU A 43 3.23 1.54 6.21
N LEU A 44 3.14 0.40 5.55
CA LEU A 44 2.28 -0.71 5.96
C LEU A 44 3.17 -1.92 6.18
N LEU A 45 3.03 -2.52 7.35
CA LEU A 45 3.86 -3.67 7.72
C LEU A 45 3.02 -4.93 7.74
N LEU A 46 3.58 -6.00 7.19
CA LEU A 46 2.96 -7.33 7.20
C LEU A 46 3.71 -8.21 8.18
N PRO A 47 3.02 -9.21 8.76
CA PRO A 47 3.67 -10.08 9.76
C PRO A 47 4.87 -10.85 9.22
N CYS A 48 4.90 -11.10 7.92
CA CYS A 48 6.00 -11.84 7.30
C CYS A 48 7.26 -11.00 7.11
N GLY A 49 7.24 -9.74 7.54
CA GLY A 49 8.41 -8.87 7.43
C GLY A 49 8.42 -7.98 6.21
N ILE A 50 7.41 -8.06 5.37
CA ILE A 50 7.33 -7.19 4.22
C ILE A 50 6.85 -5.80 4.65
N ALA A 51 7.58 -4.77 4.22
CA ALA A 51 7.21 -3.39 4.47
C ALA A 51 6.80 -2.77 3.14
N VAL A 52 5.59 -2.22 3.09
CA VAL A 52 5.08 -1.55 1.90
C VAL A 52 5.11 -0.05 2.15
N TRP A 53 5.87 0.65 1.33
CA TRP A 53 5.96 2.10 1.40
C TRP A 53 4.98 2.72 0.42
N CYS A 54 4.38 3.82 0.81
CA CYS A 54 3.50 4.60 -0.06
C CYS A 54 4.05 6.00 -0.16
N TYR A 55 4.44 6.38 -1.36
CA TYR A 55 5.06 7.68 -1.59
C TYR A 55 4.82 8.12 -3.02
N ALA A 56 4.46 9.38 -3.20
CA ALA A 56 4.28 9.96 -4.52
C ALA A 56 3.35 9.13 -5.40
N ARG A 57 2.24 8.69 -4.83
CA ARG A 57 1.19 7.90 -5.51
C ARG A 57 1.65 6.51 -5.91
N MET A 58 2.78 6.05 -5.38
CA MET A 58 3.28 4.72 -5.67
C MET A 58 3.39 3.92 -4.40
N LEU A 59 3.14 2.62 -4.53
CA LEU A 59 3.45 1.64 -3.50
C LEU A 59 4.76 0.99 -3.88
N SER A 60 5.58 0.67 -2.87
CA SER A 60 6.88 0.07 -3.12
C SER A 60 7.19 -0.94 -2.02
N TRP A 61 7.67 -2.11 -2.39
CA TRP A 61 8.12 -3.11 -1.43
C TRP A 61 9.21 -3.95 -2.05
N GLN A 62 9.91 -4.71 -1.19
CA GLN A 62 10.96 -5.60 -1.62
C GLN A 62 10.43 -7.00 -1.82
N ASN A 63 10.81 -7.63 -2.91
CA ASN A 63 10.46 -8.99 -3.22
C ASN A 63 11.70 -9.71 -3.73
N ASP A 64 12.27 -10.58 -2.91
CA ASP A 64 13.48 -11.33 -3.24
C ASP A 64 14.63 -10.41 -3.65
N GLY A 65 14.80 -9.33 -2.91
CA GLY A 65 15.90 -8.38 -3.18
C GLY A 65 15.61 -7.40 -4.30
N GLN A 66 14.47 -7.52 -4.93
CA GLN A 66 14.08 -6.60 -5.98
C GLN A 66 13.01 -5.64 -5.46
N THR A 67 13.09 -4.40 -5.91
CA THR A 67 12.09 -3.41 -5.55
C THR A 67 10.90 -3.52 -6.50
N MET A 68 9.74 -3.77 -5.92
CA MET A 68 8.48 -3.78 -6.67
C MET A 68 7.80 -2.44 -6.47
N THR A 69 7.24 -1.89 -7.56
CA THR A 69 6.46 -0.67 -7.48
C THR A 69 5.09 -0.91 -8.10
N TRP A 70 4.10 -0.20 -7.57
CA TRP A 70 2.73 -0.38 -8.01
C TRP A 70 1.98 0.93 -7.80
N PRO A 71 1.07 1.30 -8.71
CA PRO A 71 0.29 2.52 -8.50
C PRO A 71 -0.56 2.42 -7.25
N ALA A 72 -0.53 3.45 -6.42
CA ALA A 72 -1.31 3.45 -5.19
C ALA A 72 -2.81 3.45 -5.48
N ALA A 73 -3.22 3.93 -6.64
CA ALA A 73 -4.63 3.95 -7.02
C ALA A 73 -5.18 2.56 -7.28
N ASP A 74 -4.31 1.56 -7.50
CA ASP A 74 -4.73 0.19 -7.77
C ASP A 74 -4.47 -0.69 -6.56
N ALA A 75 -5.20 -0.43 -5.49
CA ALA A 75 -5.04 -1.21 -4.25
C ALA A 75 -5.38 -2.68 -4.47
N TYR A 76 -6.36 -2.96 -5.33
CA TYR A 76 -6.76 -4.33 -5.61
C TYR A 76 -5.62 -5.13 -6.23
N GLY A 77 -5.00 -4.57 -7.29
CA GLY A 77 -3.89 -5.24 -7.94
C GLY A 77 -2.69 -5.39 -7.04
N ALA A 78 -2.38 -4.35 -6.25
CA ALA A 78 -1.28 -4.41 -5.30
C ALA A 78 -1.51 -5.51 -4.26
N ALA A 79 -2.74 -5.61 -3.75
CA ALA A 79 -3.06 -6.62 -2.74
C ALA A 79 -2.91 -8.02 -3.30
N ARG A 80 -3.34 -8.24 -4.54
CA ARG A 80 -3.19 -9.55 -5.17
C ARG A 80 -1.71 -9.93 -5.28
N ARG A 81 -0.89 -8.97 -5.70
CA ARG A 81 0.54 -9.22 -5.85
C ARG A 81 1.19 -9.49 -4.51
N LEU A 82 0.85 -8.69 -3.51
CA LEU A 82 1.40 -8.89 -2.18
C LEU A 82 0.96 -10.22 -1.58
N ALA A 83 -0.30 -10.61 -1.79
CA ALA A 83 -0.78 -11.90 -1.30
C ALA A 83 0.01 -13.05 -1.91
N GLN A 84 0.32 -12.97 -3.20
CA GLN A 84 1.15 -13.97 -3.85
C GLN A 84 2.54 -14.00 -3.24
N THR A 85 3.12 -12.83 -3.01
CA THR A 85 4.44 -12.72 -2.42
C THR A 85 4.48 -13.35 -1.02
N VAL A 86 3.46 -13.09 -0.22
CA VAL A 86 3.37 -13.66 1.12
C VAL A 86 3.31 -15.19 1.05
N ARG A 87 2.51 -15.73 0.14
CA ARG A 87 2.39 -17.17 0.00
C ARG A 87 3.69 -17.81 -0.47
N GLN A 88 4.38 -17.16 -1.39
CA GLN A 88 5.63 -17.67 -1.93
C GLN A 88 6.78 -17.58 -0.95
N GLY A 89 6.67 -16.67 0.00
CA GLY A 89 7.71 -16.48 1.00
C GLY A 89 7.72 -17.54 2.11
N ARG A 90 6.88 -18.55 1.99
CA ARG A 90 6.73 -19.59 3.01
C ARG A 90 7.73 -20.74 2.82
#